data_57dd8f917d1219bb2ca758deb155a309
#
_entry.id   57dd8f917d1219bb2ca758deb155a309
#
_cell.length_a   1.000
_cell.length_b   1.000
_cell.length_c   1.000
_cell.angle_alpha   90.00
_cell.angle_beta   90.00
_cell.angle_gamma   90.00
#
_symmetry.space_group_name_H-M   'P 1'
#
loop_
_entity.id
_entity.type
_entity.pdbx_description
1 polymer ?
#
loop_
_entity_poly.entity_id
_entity_poly.type
_entity_poly.pdbx_seq_one_letter_code
_entity_poly.pdbx_strand_id
1 'polypeptide(L)'
;MVSRTTAKFESYLENLGQHNFDSGYARRPAAPSSRDDCERLPGAGYASFGGGDVSTAYHERGEIYDFIQEHGITGFATVAGDRHSFWAGLSAKSLPPKPFDPVGVAFVVGSISAPGMVESMEHHLPKNAPLRALFLGQGPGDSSPQPTLNMLMRHGVRSCLEYAKTGDVQKARQLSNRDLSPHVSFVDMGGHGYAVVHAAADRLETEFICLPRPIVRQEQPDGGSMLYRVRHTARLWRKQERPNLEQKVIEGNPAFSI
;
A
#
# COMPACT_ATOMS: atom_id res chain seq x y z
N MET A 1 13.89 9.63 -24.87
CA MET A 1 15.08 9.34 -24.03
C MET A 1 14.65 9.59 -22.58
N VAL A 2 14.29 8.54 -21.84
CA VAL A 2 13.95 8.66 -20.41
C VAL A 2 15.25 8.95 -19.69
N SER A 3 15.32 10.03 -18.92
CA SER A 3 16.54 10.40 -18.23
C SER A 3 16.93 9.30 -17.23
N ARG A 4 18.24 9.10 -16.98
CA ARG A 4 18.74 8.17 -15.95
C ARG A 4 18.11 8.44 -14.56
N THR A 5 17.70 9.68 -14.31
CA THR A 5 17.02 10.10 -13.07
C THR A 5 15.61 9.53 -12.98
N THR A 6 14.87 9.50 -14.08
CA THR A 6 13.52 8.93 -14.12
C THR A 6 13.54 7.42 -13.91
N ALA A 7 14.47 6.71 -14.56
CA ALA A 7 14.62 5.27 -14.38
C ALA A 7 15.02 4.88 -12.94
N LYS A 8 15.90 5.65 -12.29
CA LYS A 8 16.25 5.46 -10.88
C LYS A 8 15.06 5.71 -9.94
N PHE A 9 14.23 6.69 -10.30
CA PHE A 9 13.06 7.02 -9.50
C PHE A 9 11.93 5.99 -9.70
N GLU A 10 11.71 5.49 -10.92
CA GLU A 10 10.80 4.36 -11.17
C GLU A 10 11.22 3.13 -10.37
N SER A 11 12.50 2.75 -10.41
CA SER A 11 13.05 1.66 -9.61
C SER A 11 12.85 1.88 -8.09
N TYR A 12 13.04 3.10 -7.61
CA TYR A 12 12.79 3.47 -6.22
C TYR A 12 11.31 3.30 -5.83
N LEU A 13 10.40 3.73 -6.69
CA LEU A 13 8.96 3.62 -6.46
C LEU A 13 8.45 2.19 -6.57
N GLU A 14 9.00 1.41 -7.51
CA GLU A 14 8.72 -0.02 -7.62
C GLU A 14 9.12 -0.75 -6.34
N ASN A 15 10.28 -0.43 -5.78
CA ASN A 15 10.73 -0.98 -4.51
C ASN A 15 9.88 -0.50 -3.33
N LEU A 16 9.46 0.78 -3.31
CA LEU A 16 8.50 1.28 -2.32
C LEU A 16 7.19 0.50 -2.37
N GLY A 17 6.67 0.22 -3.58
CA GLY A 17 5.48 -0.60 -3.79
C GLY A 17 5.65 -2.01 -3.27
N GLN A 18 6.78 -2.64 -3.55
CA GLN A 18 7.09 -4.00 -3.13
C GLN A 18 7.25 -4.15 -1.62
N HIS A 19 7.81 -3.14 -0.95
CA HIS A 19 8.11 -3.21 0.48
C HIS A 19 7.08 -2.55 1.38
N ASN A 20 6.24 -1.67 0.86
CA ASN A 20 5.32 -0.90 1.70
C ASN A 20 4.19 -1.72 2.31
N PHE A 21 3.77 -2.80 1.67
CA PHE A 21 2.77 -3.67 2.28
C PHE A 21 3.40 -4.52 3.41
N ASP A 22 4.64 -4.83 3.22
CA ASP A 22 5.48 -5.55 4.16
C ASP A 22 6.31 -4.58 5.02
N SER A 23 5.83 -3.33 5.22
CA SER A 23 6.48 -2.29 6.01
C SER A 23 7.86 -1.80 5.54
N GLY A 24 8.00 -1.45 4.33
CA GLY A 24 8.97 -0.66 3.60
C GLY A 24 10.27 -0.15 4.23
N TYR A 25 11.14 -1.00 4.74
CA TYR A 25 12.44 -0.58 5.24
C TYR A 25 13.59 -1.14 4.46
N ALA A 26 14.47 -0.25 4.04
CA ALA A 26 15.77 -0.65 3.54
C ALA A 26 16.63 -1.15 4.68
N ARG A 27 17.20 -2.28 4.47
CA ARG A 27 18.28 -2.75 5.28
C ARG A 27 19.55 -1.97 4.95
N ARG A 28 20.26 -1.44 5.94
CA ARG A 28 21.69 -1.27 5.79
C ARG A 28 22.28 -2.65 5.50
N PRO A 29 23.11 -2.80 4.47
CA PRO A 29 23.78 -4.08 4.23
C PRO A 29 24.66 -4.40 5.42
N ALA A 30 24.16 -5.25 6.30
CA ALA A 30 24.89 -5.66 7.51
C ALA A 30 25.56 -7.02 7.36
N ALA A 31 25.32 -7.73 6.25
CA ALA A 31 25.91 -9.03 6.02
C ALA A 31 26.23 -9.26 4.54
N PRO A 32 27.33 -9.97 4.20
CA PRO A 32 27.72 -10.26 2.81
C PRO A 32 26.66 -10.98 1.99
N SER A 33 25.81 -11.79 2.61
CA SER A 33 24.72 -12.52 1.96
C SER A 33 23.60 -11.61 1.43
N SER A 34 23.41 -10.42 2.02
CA SER A 34 22.42 -9.46 1.55
C SER A 34 22.90 -8.60 0.39
N ARG A 35 24.21 -8.52 0.20
CA ARG A 35 24.85 -7.82 -0.91
C ARG A 35 24.65 -8.54 -2.24
N ASP A 36 24.76 -9.85 -2.22
CA ASP A 36 24.59 -10.69 -3.40
C ASP A 36 23.17 -10.63 -3.97
N ASP A 37 22.15 -10.54 -3.11
CA ASP A 37 20.76 -10.42 -3.56
C ASP A 37 20.43 -9.02 -4.13
N CYS A 38 21.08 -7.96 -3.63
CA CYS A 38 20.95 -6.61 -4.20
C CYS A 38 21.70 -6.46 -5.52
N GLU A 39 22.83 -7.15 -5.70
CA GLU A 39 23.62 -7.13 -6.94
C GLU A 39 22.94 -7.90 -8.08
N ARG A 40 22.10 -8.89 -7.76
CA ARG A 40 21.37 -9.70 -8.76
C ARG A 40 20.18 -8.98 -9.39
N LEU A 41 19.71 -7.89 -8.81
CA LEU A 41 18.63 -7.06 -9.32
C LEU A 41 19.15 -5.64 -9.56
N PRO A 42 19.82 -5.38 -10.72
CA PRO A 42 20.29 -4.05 -11.04
C PRO A 42 19.14 -3.04 -11.03
N GLY A 43 19.22 -2.04 -10.15
CA GLY A 43 18.19 -1.04 -9.97
C GLY A 43 17.22 -1.32 -8.82
N ALA A 44 17.28 -2.48 -8.17
CA ALA A 44 16.57 -2.72 -6.94
C ALA A 44 17.25 -1.97 -5.79
N GLY A 45 16.55 -1.03 -5.18
CA GLY A 45 16.96 -0.32 -3.97
C GLY A 45 15.96 -0.57 -2.87
N TYR A 46 16.42 -0.58 -1.64
CA TYR A 46 15.55 -0.64 -0.48
C TYR A 46 15.49 0.74 0.16
N ALA A 47 14.29 1.23 0.45
CA ALA A 47 14.09 2.47 1.17
C ALA A 47 13.72 2.20 2.63
N SER A 48 14.38 2.84 3.57
CA SER A 48 14.06 2.77 5.00
C SER A 48 13.42 4.07 5.46
N PHE A 49 12.25 3.96 6.08
CA PHE A 49 11.54 5.10 6.67
C PHE A 49 11.55 5.09 8.21
N GLY A 50 12.42 4.36 8.83
CA GLY A 50 12.56 4.23 10.29
C GLY A 50 12.99 2.84 10.74
N GLY A 51 13.06 2.58 12.02
CA GLY A 51 13.40 1.27 12.61
C GLY A 51 12.20 0.63 13.33
N GLY A 52 12.29 -0.65 13.60
CA GLY A 52 11.34 -1.35 14.46
C GLY A 52 10.17 -2.05 13.79
N ASP A 53 10.21 -2.18 12.49
CA ASP A 53 9.15 -2.73 11.68
C ASP A 53 9.57 -4.11 11.08
N VAL A 54 8.63 -5.01 10.85
CA VAL A 54 8.85 -6.41 10.42
C VAL A 54 9.67 -6.53 9.12
N SER A 55 9.77 -5.47 8.33
CA SER A 55 10.59 -5.46 7.12
C SER A 55 12.08 -5.38 7.39
N THR A 56 12.50 -4.89 8.56
CA THR A 56 13.90 -4.97 8.96
C THR A 56 14.30 -6.41 9.26
N ALA A 57 13.34 -7.27 9.56
CA ALA A 57 13.46 -8.68 9.85
C ALA A 57 12.92 -9.54 8.69
N TYR A 58 13.22 -9.18 7.42
CA TYR A 58 12.62 -9.85 6.27
C TYR A 58 13.05 -11.34 6.13
N HIS A 59 14.20 -11.73 6.69
CA HIS A 59 14.61 -13.13 6.74
C HIS A 59 13.69 -13.94 7.65
N GLU A 60 13.49 -13.47 8.87
CA GLU A 60 12.62 -14.10 9.87
C GLU A 60 11.17 -14.13 9.39
N ARG A 61 10.72 -13.07 8.72
CA ARG A 61 9.42 -13.05 8.05
C ARG A 61 9.35 -14.13 6.95
N GLY A 62 10.41 -14.27 6.17
CA GLY A 62 10.54 -15.32 5.14
C GLY A 62 10.45 -16.71 5.75
N GLU A 63 11.11 -16.95 6.88
CA GLU A 63 11.06 -18.22 7.63
C GLU A 63 9.65 -18.50 8.16
N ILE A 64 8.94 -17.47 8.65
CA ILE A 64 7.55 -17.62 9.09
C ILE A 64 6.65 -18.03 7.89
N TYR A 65 6.85 -17.41 6.73
CA TYR A 65 6.05 -17.73 5.55
C TYR A 65 6.38 -19.13 5.01
N ASP A 66 7.65 -19.54 5.02
CA ASP A 66 8.07 -20.90 4.70
C ASP A 66 7.40 -21.91 5.63
N PHE A 67 7.43 -21.65 6.94
CA PHE A 67 6.78 -22.49 7.93
C PHE A 67 5.26 -22.64 7.66
N ILE A 68 4.59 -21.56 7.33
CA ILE A 68 3.14 -21.56 7.00
C ILE A 68 2.89 -22.46 5.78
N GLN A 69 3.70 -22.32 4.73
CA GLN A 69 3.57 -23.13 3.52
C GLN A 69 3.88 -24.60 3.76
N GLU A 70 5.00 -24.92 4.41
CA GLU A 70 5.45 -26.29 4.70
C GLU A 70 4.43 -27.06 5.54
N HIS A 71 3.84 -26.41 6.53
CA HIS A 71 2.84 -27.03 7.41
C HIS A 71 1.42 -26.94 6.86
N GLY A 72 1.22 -26.26 5.71
CA GLY A 72 -0.09 -26.10 5.08
C GLY A 72 -1.08 -25.38 5.98
N ILE A 73 -0.61 -24.37 6.71
CA ILE A 73 -1.46 -23.52 7.54
C ILE A 73 -2.30 -22.64 6.63
N THR A 74 -3.61 -22.60 6.86
CA THR A 74 -4.57 -21.80 6.11
C THR A 74 -5.19 -20.75 7.02
N GLY A 75 -5.80 -19.71 6.44
CA GLY A 75 -6.43 -18.64 7.21
C GLY A 75 -5.44 -17.67 7.87
N PHE A 76 -4.16 -17.67 7.45
CA PHE A 76 -3.18 -16.75 7.99
C PHE A 76 -3.51 -15.30 7.60
N ALA A 77 -3.61 -14.44 8.60
CA ALA A 77 -3.85 -13.03 8.41
C ALA A 77 -3.01 -12.18 9.36
N THR A 78 -2.54 -11.03 8.88
CA THR A 78 -1.88 -10.03 9.69
C THR A 78 -2.73 -8.77 9.77
N VAL A 79 -2.80 -8.16 10.95
CA VAL A 79 -3.45 -6.88 11.19
C VAL A 79 -2.45 -5.97 11.90
N ALA A 80 -2.22 -4.77 11.37
CA ALA A 80 -1.22 -3.85 11.87
C ALA A 80 -1.71 -2.39 11.82
N GLY A 81 -1.01 -1.53 12.55
CA GLY A 81 -1.13 -0.07 12.51
C GLY A 81 0.20 0.58 12.13
N ASP A 82 0.54 1.70 12.80
CA ASP A 82 1.82 2.42 12.76
C ASP A 82 2.16 3.14 11.43
N ARG A 83 1.72 2.63 10.30
CA ARG A 83 2.04 3.19 8.97
C ARG A 83 1.33 4.49 8.62
N HIS A 84 0.38 4.93 9.45
CA HIS A 84 -0.43 6.11 9.19
C HIS A 84 -1.09 6.11 7.79
N SER A 85 -1.52 4.94 7.35
CA SER A 85 -2.10 4.70 6.02
C SER A 85 -2.89 3.39 6.01
N PHE A 86 -3.91 3.30 5.14
CA PHE A 86 -4.66 2.05 4.96
C PHE A 86 -4.05 1.19 3.88
N TRP A 87 -3.93 -0.11 4.16
CA TRP A 87 -3.46 -1.10 3.19
C TRP A 87 -4.25 -2.40 3.34
N ALA A 88 -4.60 -3.01 2.21
CA ALA A 88 -5.11 -4.36 2.17
C ALA A 88 -4.50 -5.14 1.00
N GLY A 89 -4.21 -6.42 1.22
CA GLY A 89 -3.64 -7.25 0.18
C GLY A 89 -3.17 -8.62 0.66
N LEU A 90 -2.25 -9.20 -0.09
CA LEU A 90 -1.74 -10.55 0.11
C LEU A 90 -0.33 -10.54 0.67
N SER A 91 -0.05 -11.42 1.63
CA SER A 91 1.28 -11.62 2.19
C SER A 91 2.03 -12.70 1.43
N ALA A 92 3.22 -12.39 0.92
CA ALA A 92 4.07 -13.32 0.19
C ALA A 92 5.54 -13.13 0.56
N LYS A 93 6.34 -14.21 0.45
CA LYS A 93 7.79 -14.16 0.70
C LYS A 93 8.52 -13.35 -0.35
N SER A 94 8.08 -13.41 -1.61
CA SER A 94 8.70 -12.75 -2.74
C SER A 94 7.67 -12.17 -3.71
N LEU A 95 8.12 -11.18 -4.48
CA LEU A 95 7.35 -10.48 -5.50
C LEU A 95 8.02 -10.59 -6.86
N PRO A 96 7.33 -10.34 -7.98
CA PRO A 96 7.94 -10.33 -9.29
C PRO A 96 9.23 -9.48 -9.35
N PRO A 97 10.25 -9.91 -10.10
CA PRO A 97 10.29 -11.05 -11.00
C PRO A 97 10.48 -12.43 -10.35
N LYS A 98 10.63 -12.50 -9.02
CA LYS A 98 10.62 -13.77 -8.29
C LYS A 98 9.19 -14.35 -8.26
N PRO A 99 9.01 -15.65 -7.99
CA PRO A 99 7.68 -16.24 -7.88
C PRO A 99 6.85 -15.53 -6.80
N PHE A 100 5.64 -15.13 -7.18
CA PHE A 100 4.66 -14.57 -6.27
C PHE A 100 3.70 -15.67 -5.82
N ASP A 101 3.89 -16.14 -4.60
CA ASP A 101 3.09 -17.19 -3.99
C ASP A 101 2.60 -16.74 -2.60
N PRO A 102 1.40 -16.16 -2.52
CA PRO A 102 0.88 -15.63 -1.27
C PRO A 102 0.50 -16.71 -0.29
N VAL A 103 0.81 -16.48 0.98
CA VAL A 103 0.55 -17.39 2.12
C VAL A 103 -0.59 -16.91 3.00
N GLY A 104 -1.02 -15.66 2.84
CA GLY A 104 -2.04 -15.06 3.69
C GLY A 104 -2.54 -13.73 3.17
N VAL A 105 -3.33 -13.06 4.01
CA VAL A 105 -3.83 -11.69 3.79
C VAL A 105 -3.27 -10.75 4.84
N ALA A 106 -3.19 -9.46 4.50
CA ALA A 106 -2.68 -8.47 5.41
C ALA A 106 -3.51 -7.18 5.35
N PHE A 107 -3.68 -6.56 6.51
CA PHE A 107 -4.39 -5.31 6.68
C PHE A 107 -3.58 -4.36 7.55
N VAL A 108 -3.45 -3.12 7.10
CA VAL A 108 -2.86 -2.03 7.88
C VAL A 108 -3.89 -0.93 7.98
N VAL A 109 -4.08 -0.41 9.19
CA VAL A 109 -5.07 0.63 9.45
C VAL A 109 -4.46 2.02 9.38
N GLY A 110 -5.24 2.97 8.88
CA GLY A 110 -4.90 4.38 8.85
C GLY A 110 -4.83 5.01 10.24
N SER A 111 -4.28 6.20 10.29
CA SER A 111 -4.14 6.97 11.52
C SER A 111 -5.49 7.48 12.03
N ILE A 112 -5.69 7.51 13.34
CA ILE A 112 -6.83 8.22 13.95
C ILE A 112 -6.55 9.72 14.06
N SER A 113 -5.35 10.09 14.53
CA SER A 113 -5.03 11.49 14.85
C SER A 113 -3.65 11.96 14.40
N ALA A 114 -2.71 11.05 14.22
CA ALA A 114 -1.40 11.41 13.72
C ALA A 114 -1.44 11.76 12.23
N PRO A 115 -0.60 12.66 11.72
CA PRO A 115 -0.56 12.98 10.29
C PRO A 115 -0.34 11.75 9.43
N GLY A 116 -1.08 11.64 8.33
CA GLY A 116 -0.86 10.62 7.31
C GLY A 116 0.33 10.96 6.42
N MET A 117 0.76 10.00 5.58
CA MET A 117 1.88 10.20 4.65
C MET A 117 1.62 11.32 3.65
N VAL A 118 0.39 11.44 3.15
CA VAL A 118 0.01 12.52 2.22
C VAL A 118 0.10 13.87 2.89
N GLU A 119 -0.35 14.03 4.14
CA GLU A 119 -0.22 15.27 4.90
C GLU A 119 1.24 15.65 5.17
N SER A 120 2.05 14.66 5.51
CA SER A 120 3.50 14.87 5.66
C SER A 120 4.13 15.37 4.36
N MET A 121 3.74 14.82 3.23
CA MET A 121 4.22 15.28 1.92
C MET A 121 3.70 16.68 1.56
N GLU A 122 2.46 17.00 1.88
CA GLU A 122 1.90 18.37 1.73
C GLU A 122 2.75 19.40 2.44
N HIS A 123 3.18 19.07 3.67
CA HIS A 123 3.97 19.97 4.51
C HIS A 123 5.41 20.11 4.02
N HIS A 124 6.05 19.01 3.63
CA HIS A 124 7.50 19.00 3.33
C HIS A 124 7.84 19.17 1.85
N LEU A 125 6.92 18.86 0.95
CA LEU A 125 7.21 18.90 -0.50
C LEU A 125 6.86 20.30 -1.06
N PRO A 126 7.85 21.06 -1.58
CA PRO A 126 7.59 22.37 -2.16
C PRO A 126 6.52 22.35 -3.25
N LYS A 127 5.69 23.38 -3.34
CA LYS A 127 4.61 23.48 -4.33
C LYS A 127 5.12 23.41 -5.77
N ASN A 128 6.35 23.87 -6.01
CA ASN A 128 7.00 23.86 -7.33
C ASN A 128 7.93 22.65 -7.56
N ALA A 129 7.91 21.65 -6.69
CA ALA A 129 8.74 20.46 -6.88
C ALA A 129 8.37 19.74 -8.19
N PRO A 130 9.34 19.38 -9.06
CA PRO A 130 9.07 18.86 -10.40
C PRO A 130 8.21 17.60 -10.44
N LEU A 131 8.31 16.76 -9.43
CA LEU A 131 7.58 15.48 -9.34
C LEU A 131 6.42 15.49 -8.34
N ARG A 132 6.07 16.68 -7.81
CA ARG A 132 4.99 16.79 -6.81
C ARG A 132 3.69 16.15 -7.28
N ALA A 133 3.33 16.30 -8.55
CA ALA A 133 2.10 15.76 -9.12
C ALA A 133 1.98 14.22 -9.05
N LEU A 134 3.10 13.51 -8.91
CA LEU A 134 3.09 12.05 -8.71
C LEU A 134 2.65 11.66 -7.29
N PHE A 135 2.80 12.56 -6.33
CA PHE A 135 2.48 12.32 -4.91
C PHE A 135 1.19 13.03 -4.52
N LEU A 136 1.07 14.28 -4.96
CA LEU A 136 0.01 15.21 -4.59
C LEU A 136 -0.50 15.87 -5.87
N GLY A 137 -1.56 15.30 -6.45
CA GLY A 137 -2.25 15.89 -7.59
C GLY A 137 -3.00 17.16 -7.19
N GLN A 138 -3.25 18.03 -8.15
CA GLN A 138 -4.11 19.18 -7.94
C GLN A 138 -5.57 18.73 -8.02
N GLY A 139 -6.33 19.00 -6.98
CA GLY A 139 -7.78 18.88 -7.04
C GLY A 139 -8.40 20.03 -7.83
N PRO A 140 -9.66 19.94 -8.21
CA PRO A 140 -10.37 21.03 -8.88
C PRO A 140 -10.51 22.23 -7.93
N GLY A 141 -10.12 23.41 -8.42
CA GLY A 141 -10.15 24.66 -7.62
C GLY A 141 -9.19 24.65 -6.43
N ASP A 142 -9.61 25.25 -5.31
CA ASP A 142 -8.86 25.27 -4.03
C ASP A 142 -9.13 24.02 -3.16
N SER A 143 -9.57 22.93 -3.74
CA SER A 143 -9.81 21.70 -3.01
C SER A 143 -8.49 21.10 -2.47
N SER A 144 -8.61 20.26 -1.44
CA SER A 144 -7.48 19.51 -0.89
C SER A 144 -6.73 18.74 -1.98
N PRO A 145 -5.39 18.66 -1.91
CA PRO A 145 -4.61 17.90 -2.87
C PRO A 145 -5.10 16.45 -2.98
N GLN A 146 -5.11 15.95 -4.22
CA GLN A 146 -5.51 14.57 -4.50
C GLN A 146 -4.38 13.62 -4.16
N PRO A 147 -4.64 12.48 -3.50
CA PRO A 147 -3.62 11.51 -3.11
C PRO A 147 -3.14 10.67 -4.31
N THR A 148 -2.53 11.30 -5.31
CA THR A 148 -1.99 10.61 -6.51
C THR A 148 -0.93 9.59 -6.16
N LEU A 149 -0.30 9.72 -4.98
CA LEU A 149 0.59 8.69 -4.43
C LEU A 149 -0.10 7.32 -4.35
N ASN A 150 -1.38 7.25 -4.00
CA ASN A 150 -2.12 5.98 -3.98
C ASN A 150 -2.14 5.33 -5.37
N MET A 151 -2.43 6.12 -6.40
CA MET A 151 -2.40 5.66 -7.78
C MET A 151 -0.99 5.23 -8.22
N LEU A 152 0.03 6.00 -7.81
CA LEU A 152 1.42 5.67 -8.06
C LEU A 152 1.78 4.28 -7.50
N MET A 153 1.42 4.01 -6.25
CA MET A 153 1.69 2.75 -5.57
C MET A 153 0.94 1.56 -6.18
N ARG A 154 -0.29 1.80 -6.64
CA ARG A 154 -1.13 0.75 -7.23
C ARG A 154 -0.86 0.51 -8.71
N HIS A 155 -0.63 1.56 -9.49
CA HIS A 155 -0.68 1.54 -10.95
C HIS A 155 0.60 2.03 -11.62
N GLY A 156 1.49 2.70 -10.88
CA GLY A 156 2.79 3.17 -11.37
C GLY A 156 2.78 4.56 -11.99
N VAL A 157 3.97 5.01 -12.38
CA VAL A 157 4.25 6.36 -12.86
C VAL A 157 3.44 6.73 -14.12
N ARG A 158 3.31 5.80 -15.08
CA ARG A 158 2.59 6.06 -16.33
C ARG A 158 1.12 6.39 -16.08
N SER A 159 0.51 5.69 -15.15
CA SER A 159 -0.86 5.92 -14.69
C SER A 159 -1.01 7.31 -14.04
N CYS A 160 -0.09 7.67 -13.14
CA CYS A 160 -0.08 9.00 -12.53
C CYS A 160 0.10 10.13 -13.53
N LEU A 161 1.00 9.98 -14.49
CA LEU A 161 1.23 10.99 -15.53
C LEU A 161 0.00 11.16 -16.44
N GLU A 162 -0.69 10.08 -16.77
CA GLU A 162 -1.94 10.16 -17.53
C GLU A 162 -3.03 10.86 -16.73
N TYR A 163 -3.15 10.56 -15.43
CA TYR A 163 -4.06 11.28 -14.55
C TYR A 163 -3.73 12.77 -14.48
N ALA A 164 -2.46 13.12 -14.27
CA ALA A 164 -2.03 14.52 -14.23
C ALA A 164 -2.34 15.28 -15.52
N LYS A 165 -2.33 14.59 -16.66
CA LYS A 165 -2.65 15.15 -17.97
C LYS A 165 -4.14 15.29 -18.23
N THR A 166 -4.94 14.32 -17.80
CA THR A 166 -6.35 14.20 -18.22
C THR A 166 -7.36 14.44 -17.11
N GLY A 167 -6.97 14.32 -15.83
CA GLY A 167 -7.87 14.29 -14.68
C GLY A 167 -8.78 13.05 -14.61
N ASP A 168 -8.56 12.08 -15.50
CA ASP A 168 -9.43 10.91 -15.66
C ASP A 168 -8.79 9.66 -15.05
N VAL A 169 -9.31 9.23 -13.90
CA VAL A 169 -8.85 8.04 -13.18
C VAL A 169 -9.00 6.76 -14.01
N GLN A 170 -10.05 6.65 -14.80
CA GLN A 170 -10.30 5.43 -15.58
C GLN A 170 -9.29 5.29 -16.72
N LYS A 171 -8.98 6.38 -17.43
CA LYS A 171 -7.90 6.40 -18.43
C LYS A 171 -6.55 6.09 -17.80
N ALA A 172 -6.27 6.68 -16.66
CA ALA A 172 -5.05 6.43 -15.93
C ALA A 172 -4.87 4.95 -15.58
N ARG A 173 -5.91 4.29 -15.10
CA ARG A 173 -5.90 2.85 -14.77
C ARG A 173 -5.66 1.93 -15.98
N GLN A 174 -6.02 2.35 -17.18
CA GLN A 174 -5.72 1.58 -18.41
C GLN A 174 -4.21 1.45 -18.65
N LEU A 175 -3.40 2.33 -18.07
CA LEU A 175 -1.94 2.32 -18.15
C LEU A 175 -1.28 1.65 -16.92
N SER A 176 -2.06 0.95 -16.12
CA SER A 176 -1.57 0.26 -14.90
C SER A 176 -0.49 -0.76 -15.23
N ASN A 177 0.59 -0.73 -14.45
CA ASN A 177 1.58 -1.81 -14.42
C ASN A 177 1.13 -2.86 -13.39
N ARG A 178 0.62 -3.99 -13.86
CA ARG A 178 0.09 -5.05 -13.00
C ARG A 178 1.14 -5.79 -12.18
N ASP A 179 2.40 -5.73 -12.61
CA ASP A 179 3.51 -6.40 -11.93
C ASP A 179 4.15 -5.55 -10.84
N LEU A 180 3.78 -4.26 -10.77
CA LEU A 180 4.34 -3.33 -9.78
C LEU A 180 4.01 -3.74 -8.35
N SER A 181 2.74 -3.97 -8.07
CA SER A 181 2.25 -4.26 -6.73
C SER A 181 1.14 -5.32 -6.76
N PRO A 182 1.42 -6.55 -7.26
CA PRO A 182 0.40 -7.58 -7.42
C PRO A 182 -0.22 -8.04 -6.10
N HIS A 183 0.48 -7.82 -4.99
CA HIS A 183 0.07 -8.17 -3.64
C HIS A 183 -0.84 -7.11 -3.00
N VAL A 184 -0.84 -5.88 -3.49
CA VAL A 184 -1.64 -4.78 -2.93
C VAL A 184 -2.97 -4.67 -3.66
N SER A 185 -4.09 -4.84 -2.97
CA SER A 185 -5.42 -4.63 -3.51
C SER A 185 -6.00 -3.25 -3.18
N PHE A 186 -5.55 -2.66 -2.06
CA PHE A 186 -5.98 -1.35 -1.60
C PHE A 186 -4.84 -0.60 -0.92
N VAL A 187 -4.69 0.69 -1.20
CA VAL A 187 -3.77 1.59 -0.49
C VAL A 187 -4.35 2.99 -0.40
N ASP A 188 -4.37 3.56 0.81
CA ASP A 188 -4.62 4.98 1.01
C ASP A 188 -3.59 5.57 1.99
N MET A 189 -2.61 6.24 1.40
CA MET A 189 -1.47 6.85 2.11
C MET A 189 -1.85 8.11 2.90
N GLY A 190 -3.06 8.61 2.70
CA GLY A 190 -3.56 9.81 3.38
C GLY A 190 -4.80 9.58 4.21
N GLY A 191 -5.29 8.33 4.25
CA GLY A 191 -6.54 8.02 4.94
C GLY A 191 -6.43 8.10 6.45
N HIS A 192 -7.39 8.77 7.07
CA HIS A 192 -7.61 8.77 8.51
C HIS A 192 -8.84 7.96 8.86
N GLY A 193 -8.80 7.27 9.98
CA GLY A 193 -9.96 6.53 10.46
C GLY A 193 -9.60 5.26 11.20
N TYR A 194 -10.44 4.24 11.02
CA TYR A 194 -10.29 2.98 11.76
C TYR A 194 -10.70 1.77 10.89
N ALA A 195 -10.36 0.60 11.37
CA ALA A 195 -10.77 -0.65 10.77
C ALA A 195 -11.61 -1.47 11.75
N VAL A 196 -12.62 -2.17 11.23
CA VAL A 196 -13.38 -3.17 11.96
C VAL A 196 -13.06 -4.53 11.36
N VAL A 197 -12.58 -5.45 12.20
CA VAL A 197 -12.25 -6.82 11.79
C VAL A 197 -13.28 -7.77 12.39
N HIS A 198 -13.93 -8.55 11.54
CA HIS A 198 -14.87 -9.59 11.91
C HIS A 198 -14.33 -10.95 11.46
N ALA A 199 -13.95 -11.78 12.43
CA ALA A 199 -13.48 -13.13 12.18
C ALA A 199 -14.60 -14.15 12.40
N ALA A 200 -14.89 -14.94 11.39
CA ALA A 200 -15.81 -16.08 11.43
C ALA A 200 -15.06 -17.38 11.13
N ALA A 201 -15.70 -18.52 11.31
CA ALA A 201 -15.07 -19.82 11.07
C ALA A 201 -14.67 -20.05 9.59
N ASP A 202 -15.34 -19.39 8.66
CA ASP A 202 -15.20 -19.56 7.22
C ASP A 202 -14.61 -18.35 6.49
N ARG A 203 -14.43 -17.22 7.18
CA ARG A 203 -13.94 -15.98 6.57
C ARG A 203 -13.44 -14.94 7.57
N LEU A 204 -12.63 -14.03 7.07
CA LEU A 204 -12.25 -12.79 7.71
C LEU A 204 -12.78 -11.62 6.87
N GLU A 205 -13.54 -10.73 7.51
CA GLU A 205 -14.00 -9.48 6.90
C GLU A 205 -13.33 -8.31 7.61
N THR A 206 -12.75 -7.40 6.83
CA THR A 206 -12.13 -6.19 7.35
C THR A 206 -12.73 -4.99 6.64
N GLU A 207 -13.36 -4.11 7.39
CA GLU A 207 -13.88 -2.84 6.86
C GLU A 207 -12.95 -1.70 7.23
N PHE A 208 -12.52 -0.94 6.24
CA PHE A 208 -11.86 0.34 6.42
C PHE A 208 -12.89 1.45 6.36
N ILE A 209 -12.92 2.27 7.41
CA ILE A 209 -13.78 3.45 7.51
C ILE A 209 -12.85 4.67 7.50
N CYS A 210 -12.90 5.45 6.43
CA CYS A 210 -12.07 6.65 6.24
C CYS A 210 -12.87 7.91 6.53
N LEU A 211 -12.31 8.76 7.36
CA LEU A 211 -12.91 10.03 7.80
C LEU A 211 -12.32 11.20 6.99
N PRO A 212 -13.07 12.30 6.84
CA PRO A 212 -12.57 13.51 6.20
C PRO A 212 -11.39 14.13 6.96
N ARG A 213 -10.53 14.81 6.22
CA ARG A 213 -9.44 15.65 6.76
C ARG A 213 -9.76 17.13 6.60
N PRO A 214 -9.35 17.99 7.52
CA PRO A 214 -8.75 17.67 8.83
C PRO A 214 -9.76 16.97 9.74
N ILE A 215 -9.26 16.13 10.66
CA ILE A 215 -10.10 15.53 11.68
C ILE A 215 -10.54 16.59 12.67
N VAL A 216 -11.83 16.83 12.72
CA VAL A 216 -12.45 17.78 13.65
C VAL A 216 -13.27 17.04 14.69
N ARG A 217 -13.31 17.57 15.91
CA ARG A 217 -14.16 17.00 16.96
C ARG A 217 -15.61 17.07 16.53
N GLN A 218 -16.29 15.93 16.58
CA GLN A 218 -17.71 15.81 16.31
C GLN A 218 -18.47 15.58 17.62
N GLU A 219 -19.67 16.13 17.73
CA GLU A 219 -20.58 15.88 18.84
C GLU A 219 -21.51 14.69 18.58
N GLN A 220 -21.58 14.24 17.32
CA GLN A 220 -22.40 13.12 16.92
C GLN A 220 -21.75 11.80 17.33
N PRO A 221 -22.52 10.86 17.92
CA PRO A 221 -21.98 9.59 18.42
C PRO A 221 -21.41 8.68 17.32
N ASP A 222 -21.87 8.84 16.07
CA ASP A 222 -21.43 8.08 14.90
C ASP A 222 -20.15 8.62 14.24
N GLY A 223 -19.56 9.69 14.78
CA GLY A 223 -18.34 10.31 14.26
C GLY A 223 -18.54 11.22 13.06
N GLY A 224 -19.77 11.45 12.61
CA GLY A 224 -20.09 12.35 11.50
C GLY A 224 -19.85 11.75 10.12
N SER A 225 -19.47 12.59 9.14
CA SER A 225 -19.32 12.18 7.73
C SER A 225 -18.12 11.26 7.50
N MET A 226 -18.25 10.33 6.55
CA MET A 226 -17.16 9.48 6.05
C MET A 226 -16.77 9.89 4.62
N LEU A 227 -15.51 9.63 4.24
CA LEU A 227 -15.05 9.71 2.85
C LEU A 227 -15.38 8.43 2.08
N TYR A 228 -15.16 7.30 2.72
CA TYR A 228 -15.51 6.00 2.14
C TYR A 228 -15.56 4.92 3.23
N ARG A 229 -16.24 3.84 2.89
CA ARG A 229 -16.19 2.55 3.58
C ARG A 229 -15.95 1.43 2.58
N VAL A 230 -14.89 0.66 2.79
CA VAL A 230 -14.49 -0.44 1.92
C VAL A 230 -14.38 -1.70 2.74
N ARG A 231 -15.05 -2.76 2.29
CA ARG A 231 -14.97 -4.10 2.88
C ARG A 231 -14.03 -4.96 2.07
N HIS A 232 -13.16 -5.65 2.78
CA HIS A 232 -12.29 -6.70 2.28
C HIS A 232 -12.72 -8.02 2.90
N THR A 233 -12.91 -9.05 2.07
CA THR A 233 -13.34 -10.38 2.52
C THR A 233 -12.34 -11.42 2.05
N ALA A 234 -11.72 -12.13 2.99
CA ALA A 234 -10.91 -13.30 2.73
C ALA A 234 -11.67 -14.54 3.23
N ARG A 235 -12.08 -15.42 2.31
CA ARG A 235 -12.64 -16.72 2.69
C ARG A 235 -11.53 -17.65 3.13
N LEU A 236 -11.83 -18.53 4.07
CA LEU A 236 -10.89 -19.57 4.46
C LEU A 236 -10.58 -20.46 3.24
N TRP A 237 -9.32 -20.51 2.86
CA TRP A 237 -8.84 -21.31 1.74
C TRP A 237 -8.35 -22.69 2.20
N ARG A 238 -8.35 -23.66 1.31
CA ARG A 238 -7.86 -25.01 1.60
C ARG A 238 -6.34 -25.06 1.45
N LYS A 239 -5.75 -26.09 2.01
CA LYS A 239 -4.34 -26.41 1.77
C LYS A 239 -4.07 -26.50 0.25
N GLN A 240 -3.01 -25.83 -0.21
CA GLN A 240 -2.62 -25.69 -1.62
C GLN A 240 -3.48 -24.73 -2.47
N GLU A 241 -4.53 -24.16 -1.93
CA GLU A 241 -5.21 -23.03 -2.57
C GLU A 241 -4.51 -21.72 -2.18
N ARG A 242 -4.55 -20.75 -3.08
CA ARG A 242 -4.04 -19.41 -2.79
C ARG A 242 -5.08 -18.59 -2.05
N PRO A 243 -4.67 -17.79 -1.05
CA PRO A 243 -5.57 -16.81 -0.47
C PRO A 243 -6.09 -15.87 -1.54
N ASN A 244 -7.35 -15.52 -1.43
CA ASN A 244 -8.00 -14.52 -2.28
C ASN A 244 -8.62 -13.44 -1.40
N LEU A 245 -8.52 -12.20 -1.84
CA LEU A 245 -9.06 -11.03 -1.14
C LEU A 245 -10.05 -10.32 -2.05
N GLU A 246 -11.34 -10.50 -1.75
CA GLU A 246 -12.42 -9.78 -2.41
C GLU A 246 -12.55 -8.38 -1.83
N GLN A 247 -12.81 -7.38 -2.66
CA GLN A 247 -12.98 -5.99 -2.25
C GLN A 247 -14.30 -5.43 -2.72
N LYS A 248 -15.02 -4.75 -1.83
CA LYS A 248 -16.28 -4.07 -2.14
C LYS A 248 -16.32 -2.68 -1.52
N VAL A 249 -16.52 -1.67 -2.35
CA VAL A 249 -16.86 -0.33 -1.87
C VAL A 249 -18.29 -0.36 -1.37
N ILE A 250 -18.49 -0.05 -0.10
CA ILE A 250 -19.81 -0.01 0.56
C ILE A 250 -20.38 1.40 0.45
N GLU A 251 -19.53 2.41 0.63
CA GLU A 251 -19.93 3.81 0.63
C GLU A 251 -18.76 4.69 0.20
N GLY A 252 -19.07 5.85 -0.40
CA GLY A 252 -18.07 6.83 -0.82
C GLY A 252 -17.29 6.46 -2.07
N ASN A 253 -16.16 7.14 -2.29
CA ASN A 253 -15.37 6.99 -3.51
C ASN A 253 -13.86 6.94 -3.23
N PRO A 254 -13.27 5.76 -3.05
CA PRO A 254 -11.82 5.58 -2.90
C PRO A 254 -11.10 5.48 -4.26
N ALA A 255 -11.40 6.35 -5.22
CA ALA A 255 -10.97 6.21 -6.61
C ALA A 255 -9.45 6.11 -6.84
N PHE A 256 -8.64 6.67 -5.94
CA PHE A 256 -7.18 6.60 -6.02
C PHE A 256 -6.58 5.38 -5.33
N SER A 257 -7.38 4.67 -4.55
CA SER A 257 -6.88 3.64 -3.60
C SER A 257 -7.11 2.20 -4.08
N ILE A 258 -7.87 2.02 -5.16
CA ILE A 258 -8.30 0.71 -5.70
C ILE A 258 -7.76 0.44 -7.09
#